data_176a2dff4e0f3e142f24ee491951dc07
#
_entry.id   176a2dff4e0f3e142f24ee491951dc07
#
_cell.length_a   1.000
_cell.length_b   1.000
_cell.length_c   1.000
_cell.angle_alpha   90.00
_cell.angle_beta   90.00
_cell.angle_gamma   90.00
#
_symmetry.space_group_name_H-M   'P 1'
#
loop_
_entity.id
_entity.type
_entity.pdbx_description
1 polymer ?
#
loop_
_entity_poly.entity_id
_entity_poly.type
_entity_poly.pdbx_seq_one_letter_code
_entity_poly.pdbx_strand_id
1 'polypeptide(L)'
;MAQAQRELTKMKSKHTIMEKLWGNEIWFANNEMYCGKLITIEPGEISSKGNFHYHEIKDETFFVVQGILLLDIADETGGYERVTLFENDSYRLMPGFKHRFSAGSEVPCKFVEASTTHREDDSYRCYYDKEKEEWIYV
;
A
#
# COMPACT_ATOMS: atom_id res chain seq x y z
N MET A 1 27.83 -30.44 -2.19
CA MET A 1 27.11 -29.76 -3.30
C MET A 1 25.59 -29.82 -3.13
N ALA A 2 24.99 -31.04 -3.17
CA ALA A 2 23.52 -31.16 -3.05
C ALA A 2 22.95 -30.60 -1.74
N GLN A 3 23.66 -30.79 -0.63
CA GLN A 3 23.19 -30.25 0.67
C GLN A 3 23.29 -28.75 0.74
N ALA A 4 24.37 -28.12 0.25
CA ALA A 4 24.52 -26.68 0.21
C ALA A 4 23.44 -26.05 -0.67
N GLN A 5 23.13 -26.67 -1.82
CA GLN A 5 22.08 -26.21 -2.70
C GLN A 5 20.69 -26.31 -2.05
N ARG A 6 20.43 -27.39 -1.29
CA ARG A 6 19.18 -27.54 -0.53
C ARG A 6 19.03 -26.47 0.56
N GLU A 7 20.13 -26.13 1.25
CA GLU A 7 20.12 -25.04 2.25
C GLU A 7 19.81 -23.69 1.60
N LEU A 8 20.40 -23.40 0.45
CA LEU A 8 20.11 -22.17 -0.30
C LEU A 8 18.67 -22.14 -0.80
N THR A 9 18.11 -23.27 -1.22
CA THR A 9 16.71 -23.35 -1.66
C THR A 9 15.73 -23.03 -0.53
N LYS A 10 16.07 -23.34 0.72
CA LYS A 10 15.23 -22.99 1.88
C LYS A 10 15.10 -21.48 2.08
N MET A 11 16.02 -20.68 1.55
CA MET A 11 15.94 -19.22 1.61
C MET A 11 14.97 -18.63 0.57
N LYS A 12 14.48 -19.45 -0.36
CA LYS A 12 13.48 -19.03 -1.32
C LYS A 12 12.16 -18.78 -0.60
N SER A 13 11.70 -17.53 -0.63
CA SER A 13 10.48 -17.12 0.04
C SER A 13 9.24 -17.65 -0.68
N LYS A 14 8.20 -17.95 0.11
CA LYS A 14 6.88 -18.24 -0.43
C LYS A 14 6.09 -16.94 -0.46
N HIS A 15 5.39 -16.72 -1.57
CA HIS A 15 4.52 -15.55 -1.69
C HIS A 15 3.20 -15.77 -0.97
N THR A 16 2.64 -14.69 -0.45
CA THR A 16 1.24 -14.64 -0.05
C THR A 16 0.54 -13.71 -1.03
N ILE A 17 -0.54 -14.19 -1.65
CA ILE A 17 -1.35 -13.39 -2.56
C ILE A 17 -2.65 -13.04 -1.85
N MET A 18 -2.90 -11.72 -1.70
CA MET A 18 -4.11 -11.20 -1.09
C MET A 18 -4.99 -10.61 -2.17
N GLU A 19 -6.11 -11.25 -2.46
CA GLU A 19 -7.10 -10.72 -3.38
C GLU A 19 -7.90 -9.60 -2.70
N LYS A 20 -8.10 -8.52 -3.44
CA LYS A 20 -8.85 -7.34 -3.00
C LYS A 20 -9.95 -7.02 -4.04
N LEU A 21 -10.97 -6.28 -3.64
CA LEU A 21 -12.00 -5.83 -4.58
C LEU A 21 -11.41 -4.94 -5.70
N TRP A 22 -10.35 -4.22 -5.40
CA TRP A 22 -9.71 -3.27 -6.31
C TRP A 22 -8.51 -3.85 -7.07
N GLY A 23 -8.08 -5.07 -6.79
CA GLY A 23 -6.93 -5.71 -7.41
C GLY A 23 -6.33 -6.76 -6.51
N ASN A 24 -5.02 -6.73 -6.33
CA ASN A 24 -4.35 -7.70 -5.45
C ASN A 24 -3.04 -7.16 -4.88
N GLU A 25 -2.52 -7.88 -3.88
CA GLU A 25 -1.21 -7.66 -3.29
C GLU A 25 -0.44 -8.98 -3.30
N ILE A 26 0.78 -8.96 -3.79
CA ILE A 26 1.71 -10.08 -3.65
C ILE A 26 2.71 -9.70 -2.58
N TRP A 27 2.64 -10.36 -1.44
CA TRP A 27 3.57 -10.15 -0.34
C TRP A 27 4.80 -11.03 -0.58
N PHE A 28 5.83 -10.47 -1.21
CA PHE A 28 7.05 -11.23 -1.51
C PHE A 28 8.05 -11.22 -0.36
N ALA A 29 7.88 -10.35 0.62
CA ALA A 29 8.68 -10.32 1.84
C ALA A 29 7.87 -9.70 2.98
N ASN A 30 7.86 -10.34 4.12
CA ASN A 30 7.39 -9.76 5.38
C ASN A 30 8.03 -10.54 6.51
N ASN A 31 9.00 -9.93 7.14
CA ASN A 31 9.77 -10.53 8.23
C ASN A 31 9.93 -9.52 9.38
N GLU A 32 10.76 -9.81 10.34
CA GLU A 32 10.96 -9.00 11.54
C GLU A 32 11.57 -7.62 11.27
N MET A 33 12.07 -7.36 10.04
CA MET A 33 12.77 -6.11 9.72
C MET A 33 12.12 -5.29 8.62
N TYR A 34 11.54 -5.95 7.61
CA TYR A 34 11.00 -5.24 6.45
C TYR A 34 9.83 -5.99 5.80
N CYS A 35 9.13 -5.28 4.96
CA CYS A 35 8.05 -5.80 4.14
C CYS A 35 8.22 -5.32 2.70
N GLY A 36 7.95 -6.21 1.75
CA GLY A 36 7.90 -5.89 0.33
C GLY A 36 6.63 -6.45 -0.28
N LYS A 37 5.90 -5.62 -1.01
CA LYS A 37 4.68 -6.01 -1.70
C LYS A 37 4.68 -5.50 -3.13
N LEU A 38 4.18 -6.30 -4.06
CA LEU A 38 3.80 -5.85 -5.39
C LEU A 38 2.29 -5.71 -5.40
N ILE A 39 1.81 -4.50 -5.60
CA ILE A 39 0.39 -4.15 -5.53
C ILE A 39 -0.11 -3.81 -6.92
N THR A 40 -1.24 -4.40 -7.31
CA THR A 40 -1.90 -4.12 -8.57
C THR A 40 -3.28 -3.52 -8.29
N ILE A 41 -3.57 -2.36 -8.89
CA ILE A 41 -4.89 -1.75 -8.86
C ILE A 41 -5.48 -1.82 -10.26
N GLU A 42 -6.66 -2.40 -10.37
CA GLU A 42 -7.37 -2.48 -11.64
C GLU A 42 -7.88 -1.09 -12.06
N PRO A 43 -8.02 -0.83 -13.39
CA PRO A 43 -8.49 0.46 -13.86
C PRO A 43 -9.83 0.87 -13.24
N GLY A 44 -9.91 2.12 -12.78
CA GLY A 44 -11.10 2.68 -12.17
C GLY A 44 -11.39 2.27 -10.74
N GLU A 45 -10.53 1.44 -10.15
CA GLU A 45 -10.72 0.97 -8.79
C GLU A 45 -9.99 1.87 -7.77
N ILE A 46 -10.49 1.83 -6.53
CA ILE A 46 -9.94 2.60 -5.42
C ILE A 46 -9.81 1.68 -4.19
N SER A 47 -8.75 1.91 -3.41
CA SER A 47 -8.50 1.14 -2.18
C SER A 47 -9.56 1.41 -1.11
N SER A 48 -9.81 0.40 -0.27
CA SER A 48 -10.61 0.51 0.97
C SER A 48 -12.00 1.15 0.76
N LYS A 49 -12.62 0.94 -0.42
CA LYS A 49 -13.94 1.51 -0.77
C LYS A 49 -13.96 3.04 -0.66
N GLY A 50 -12.82 3.70 -0.87
CA GLY A 50 -12.68 5.14 -0.75
C GLY A 50 -12.37 5.65 0.65
N ASN A 51 -12.31 4.79 1.65
CA ASN A 51 -11.83 5.16 2.97
C ASN A 51 -10.32 5.44 2.94
N PHE A 52 -9.88 6.30 3.85
CA PHE A 52 -8.45 6.48 4.10
C PHE A 52 -7.97 5.39 5.07
N HIS A 53 -6.69 5.07 4.97
CA HIS A 53 -6.05 4.21 5.95
C HIS A 53 -4.70 4.79 6.36
N TYR A 54 -4.20 4.38 7.52
CA TYR A 54 -2.90 4.78 8.02
C TYR A 54 -2.32 3.71 8.93
N HIS A 55 -1.04 3.86 9.17
CA HIS A 55 -0.28 3.03 10.10
C HIS A 55 0.37 3.95 11.12
N GLU A 56 0.39 3.54 12.37
CA GLU A 56 1.06 4.33 13.43
C GLU A 56 2.55 4.05 13.50
N ILE A 57 2.96 2.84 13.12
CA ILE A 57 4.34 2.36 13.23
C ILE A 57 5.00 2.26 11.86
N LYS A 58 4.29 1.69 10.89
CA LYS A 58 4.83 1.36 9.57
C LYS A 58 5.21 2.62 8.81
N ASP A 59 6.44 2.63 8.31
CA ASP A 59 6.99 3.61 7.38
C ASP A 59 7.08 2.93 6.02
N GLU A 60 6.49 3.49 4.98
CA GLU A 60 6.40 2.86 3.67
C GLU A 60 6.72 3.81 2.54
N THR A 61 7.31 3.26 1.48
CA THR A 61 7.57 3.99 0.23
C THR A 61 6.97 3.20 -0.92
N PHE A 62 6.21 3.88 -1.77
CA PHE A 62 5.64 3.32 -2.99
C PHE A 62 6.50 3.70 -4.19
N PHE A 63 6.74 2.75 -5.07
CA PHE A 63 7.47 2.93 -6.33
C PHE A 63 6.63 2.39 -7.48
N VAL A 64 6.27 3.26 -8.44
CA VAL A 64 5.39 2.88 -9.54
C VAL A 64 6.17 2.15 -10.62
N VAL A 65 5.72 0.95 -10.96
CA VAL A 65 6.32 0.08 -11.99
C VAL A 65 5.57 0.22 -13.30
N GLN A 66 4.24 0.33 -13.25
CA GLN A 66 3.38 0.39 -14.43
C GLN A 66 2.18 1.27 -14.17
N GLY A 67 1.81 2.07 -15.16
CA GLY A 67 0.61 2.90 -15.10
C GLY A 67 0.79 4.14 -14.24
N ILE A 68 -0.31 4.67 -13.74
CA ILE A 68 -0.36 5.91 -12.95
C ILE A 68 -1.03 5.62 -11.62
N LEU A 69 -0.36 5.97 -10.53
CA LEU A 69 -0.90 5.87 -9.18
C LEU A 69 -1.41 7.24 -8.74
N LEU A 70 -2.67 7.32 -8.39
CA LEU A 70 -3.26 8.49 -7.75
C LEU A 70 -3.28 8.25 -6.25
N LEU A 71 -2.52 9.05 -5.51
CA LEU A 71 -2.35 8.91 -4.08
C LEU A 71 -2.95 10.14 -3.39
N ASP A 72 -4.01 9.93 -2.62
CA ASP A 72 -4.65 11.00 -1.86
C ASP A 72 -4.11 10.98 -0.43
N ILE A 73 -3.60 12.11 0.02
CA ILE A 73 -3.08 12.31 1.37
C ILE A 73 -4.03 13.27 2.09
N ALA A 74 -4.66 12.81 3.16
CA ALA A 74 -5.62 13.61 3.90
C ALA A 74 -4.92 14.58 4.86
N ASP A 75 -5.55 15.73 5.06
CA ASP A 75 -5.20 16.69 6.08
C ASP A 75 -6.09 16.51 7.33
N GLU A 76 -5.85 17.32 8.36
CA GLU A 76 -6.57 17.22 9.63
C GLU A 76 -8.05 17.62 9.53
N THR A 77 -8.42 18.40 8.51
CA THR A 77 -9.77 18.93 8.32
C THR A 77 -10.64 18.08 7.42
N GLY A 78 -10.13 16.93 6.99
CA GLY A 78 -10.83 16.01 6.08
C GLY A 78 -10.67 16.35 4.60
N GLY A 79 -9.95 17.42 4.27
CA GLY A 79 -9.48 17.68 2.92
C GLY A 79 -8.34 16.73 2.56
N TYR A 80 -7.98 16.70 1.30
CA TYR A 80 -6.85 15.91 0.84
C TYR A 80 -6.15 16.55 -0.33
N GLU A 81 -4.89 16.20 -0.49
CA GLU A 81 -4.09 16.56 -1.65
C GLU A 81 -3.84 15.30 -2.47
N ARG A 82 -4.03 15.39 -3.77
CA ARG A 82 -3.76 14.27 -4.67
C ARG A 82 -2.37 14.40 -5.26
N VAL A 83 -1.56 13.38 -5.05
CA VAL A 83 -0.24 13.24 -5.67
C VAL A 83 -0.38 12.25 -6.81
N THR A 84 0.01 12.67 -8.02
CA THR A 84 0.02 11.79 -9.20
C THR A 84 1.42 11.26 -9.39
N LEU A 85 1.56 9.94 -9.32
CA LEU A 85 2.84 9.25 -9.50
C LEU A 85 2.84 8.52 -10.83
N PHE A 86 3.82 8.83 -11.66
CA PHE A 86 4.07 8.18 -12.95
C PHE A 86 5.07 7.05 -12.78
N GLU A 87 5.29 6.27 -13.83
CA GLU A 87 6.28 5.19 -13.81
C GLU A 87 7.64 5.71 -13.35
N ASN A 88 8.28 4.98 -12.47
CA ASN A 88 9.57 5.29 -11.82
C ASN A 88 9.53 6.40 -10.77
N ASP A 89 8.36 6.99 -10.50
CA ASP A 89 8.20 7.89 -9.35
C ASP A 89 8.07 7.09 -8.06
N SER A 90 8.51 7.69 -6.97
CA SER A 90 8.33 7.14 -5.63
C SER A 90 7.80 8.19 -4.66
N TYR A 91 7.13 7.72 -3.61
CA TYR A 91 6.58 8.59 -2.56
C TYR A 91 6.64 7.87 -1.21
N ARG A 92 7.20 8.56 -0.21
CA ARG A 92 7.27 8.03 1.16
C ARG A 92 6.03 8.45 1.94
N LEU A 93 5.37 7.47 2.56
CA LEU A 93 4.29 7.67 3.50
C LEU A 93 4.82 7.41 4.91
N MET A 94 5.01 8.47 5.65
CA MET A 94 5.48 8.39 7.04
C MET A 94 4.36 7.84 7.95
N PRO A 95 4.72 7.26 9.11
CA PRO A 95 3.72 6.85 10.09
C PRO A 95 2.73 7.97 10.38
N GLY A 96 1.45 7.62 10.46
CA GLY A 96 0.36 8.56 10.73
C GLY A 96 -0.25 9.22 9.51
N PHE A 97 0.34 9.11 8.32
CA PHE A 97 -0.21 9.69 7.10
C PHE A 97 -1.47 8.93 6.66
N LYS A 98 -2.62 9.60 6.73
CA LYS A 98 -3.88 9.06 6.21
C LYS A 98 -3.88 9.15 4.69
N HIS A 99 -4.01 8.04 4.02
CA HIS A 99 -3.92 7.96 2.56
C HIS A 99 -4.90 6.95 1.98
N ARG A 100 -5.15 7.10 0.68
CA ARG A 100 -5.85 6.12 -0.16
C ARG A 100 -5.29 6.21 -1.57
N PHE A 101 -5.44 5.15 -2.34
CA PHE A 101 -4.87 5.11 -3.69
C PHE A 101 -5.87 4.55 -4.71
N SER A 102 -5.67 4.95 -5.96
CA SER A 102 -6.45 4.50 -7.09
C SER A 102 -5.59 4.47 -8.35
N ALA A 103 -6.07 3.78 -9.38
CA ALA A 103 -5.41 3.76 -10.68
C ALA A 103 -5.85 4.96 -11.52
N GLY A 104 -4.90 5.69 -12.09
CA GLY A 104 -5.12 6.91 -12.86
C GLY A 104 -5.09 6.75 -14.37
N SER A 105 -5.21 5.52 -14.88
CA SER A 105 -5.18 5.24 -16.32
C SER A 105 -6.11 4.10 -16.67
N GLU A 106 -6.24 3.80 -17.99
CA GLU A 106 -7.03 2.67 -18.47
C GLU A 106 -6.30 1.33 -18.35
N VAL A 107 -5.01 1.35 -18.01
CA VAL A 107 -4.22 0.15 -17.73
C VAL A 107 -4.12 -0.05 -16.23
N PRO A 108 -3.93 -1.29 -15.76
CA PRO A 108 -3.70 -1.53 -14.33
C PRO A 108 -2.48 -0.76 -13.84
N CYS A 109 -2.57 -0.22 -12.62
CA CYS A 109 -1.43 0.37 -11.94
C CYS A 109 -0.73 -0.70 -11.11
N LYS A 110 0.59 -0.84 -11.30
CA LYS A 110 1.42 -1.72 -10.50
C LYS A 110 2.48 -0.89 -9.79
N PHE A 111 2.58 -1.08 -8.50
CA PHE A 111 3.60 -0.41 -7.69
C PHE A 111 4.14 -1.33 -6.61
N VAL A 112 5.38 -1.06 -6.20
CA VAL A 112 6.04 -1.79 -5.12
C VAL A 112 5.91 -0.98 -3.85
N GLU A 113 5.54 -1.66 -2.75
CA GLU A 113 5.67 -1.13 -1.41
C GLU A 113 6.95 -1.68 -0.79
N ALA A 114 7.87 -0.80 -0.43
CA ALA A 114 9.01 -1.10 0.43
C ALA A 114 8.73 -0.47 1.79
N SER A 115 8.67 -1.28 2.83
CA SER A 115 8.23 -0.79 4.13
C SER A 115 8.92 -1.50 5.28
N THR A 116 8.75 -0.96 6.48
CA THR A 116 9.00 -1.71 7.70
C THR A 116 7.99 -2.86 7.80
N THR A 117 8.19 -3.77 8.73
CA THR A 117 7.37 -4.97 8.89
C THR A 117 5.87 -4.63 8.86
N HIS A 118 5.11 -5.37 8.08
CA HIS A 118 3.66 -5.27 8.10
C HIS A 118 3.10 -5.99 9.33
N ARG A 119 2.27 -5.29 10.09
CA ARG A 119 1.58 -5.81 11.28
C ARG A 119 0.08 -5.58 11.12
N GLU A 120 -0.69 -6.65 11.29
CA GLU A 120 -2.16 -6.58 11.16
C GLU A 120 -2.78 -5.66 12.22
N ASP A 121 -2.16 -5.55 13.40
CA ASP A 121 -2.62 -4.68 14.49
C ASP A 121 -2.19 -3.20 14.31
N ASP A 122 -1.55 -2.87 13.19
CA ASP A 122 -1.09 -1.51 12.87
C ASP A 122 -1.71 -1.01 11.56
N SER A 123 -2.99 -1.30 11.34
CA SER A 123 -3.71 -0.86 10.14
C SER A 123 -5.07 -0.32 10.55
N TYR A 124 -5.30 0.95 10.25
CA TYR A 124 -6.50 1.67 10.68
C TYR A 124 -7.19 2.27 9.46
N ARG A 125 -8.52 2.11 9.38
CA ARG A 125 -9.35 2.72 8.34
C ARG A 125 -10.22 3.78 8.93
N CYS A 126 -10.43 4.87 8.17
CA CYS A 126 -11.20 6.00 8.64
C CYS A 126 -11.78 6.82 7.48
N TYR A 127 -12.76 7.62 7.80
CA TYR A 127 -13.29 8.65 6.90
C TYR A 127 -13.61 9.90 7.72
N TYR A 128 -13.66 11.04 7.06
CA TYR A 128 -14.00 12.30 7.71
C TYR A 128 -15.50 12.58 7.60
N ASP A 129 -16.16 12.78 8.74
CA ASP A 129 -17.56 13.17 8.81
C ASP A 129 -17.65 14.69 8.83
N LYS A 130 -18.12 15.28 7.74
CA LYS A 130 -18.20 16.74 7.58
C LYS A 130 -19.22 17.39 8.50
N GLU A 131 -20.29 16.68 8.86
CA GLU A 131 -21.31 17.19 9.78
C GLU A 131 -20.81 17.25 11.21
N LYS A 132 -20.09 16.21 11.64
CA LYS A 132 -19.52 16.12 12.99
C LYS A 132 -18.14 16.79 13.09
N GLU A 133 -17.55 17.13 11.95
CA GLU A 133 -16.20 17.71 11.85
C GLU A 133 -15.14 16.85 12.55
N GLU A 134 -15.22 15.54 12.38
CA GLU A 134 -14.30 14.59 13.01
C GLU A 134 -14.00 13.37 12.12
N TRP A 135 -12.88 12.74 12.39
CA TRP A 135 -12.53 11.44 11.80
C TRP A 135 -13.29 10.32 12.50
N ILE A 136 -13.91 9.48 11.68
CA ILE A 136 -14.62 8.28 12.15
C ILE A 136 -13.78 7.05 11.77
N TYR A 137 -13.52 6.19 12.73
CA TYR A 137 -12.73 4.98 12.54
C TYR A 137 -13.66 3.81 12.28
N VAL A 138 -13.29 3.02 11.28
CA VAL A 138 -14.11 1.91 10.78
C VAL A 138 -13.61 0.57 11.33
#